data_ac9b77b2a0a7b53527c4774e0d59ed45
#
_entry.id   ac9b77b2a0a7b53527c4774e0d59ed45
#
_cell.length_a   1.000
_cell.length_b   1.000
_cell.length_c   1.000
_cell.angle_alpha   90.00
_cell.angle_beta   90.00
_cell.angle_gamma   90.00
#
_symmetry.space_group_name_H-M   'P 1'
#
loop_
_entity.id
_entity.type
_entity.pdbx_description
1 polymer ?
#
loop_
_entity_poly.entity_id
_entity_poly.type
_entity_poly.pdbx_seq_one_letter_code
_entity_poly.pdbx_strand_id
1 'polypeptide(L)'
;MKGSLAVVVIVAAGLVGTGEAQLPVRPFESDADPAPKGQIDELVLNKLAQLGIAPARVCSDGVFVRRVYLDVTGTVPTADEARQFLSDSDPDKRHELVDRLLERDEFVDYWTMKWCDLLRVKSEFPINLWPN
;
A
#
# COMPACT_ATOMS: atom_id res chain seq x y z
N MET A 1 18.98 57.30 58.69
CA MET A 1 19.62 56.36 57.72
C MET A 1 18.55 55.31 57.34
N LYS A 2 17.95 55.49 56.18
CA LYS A 2 16.91 54.54 55.68
C LYS A 2 17.54 53.70 54.59
N GLY A 3 17.77 52.45 54.89
CA GLY A 3 18.22 51.43 53.90
C GLY A 3 17.09 50.91 53.08
N SER A 4 17.11 51.19 51.78
CA SER A 4 16.13 50.64 50.80
C SER A 4 16.58 49.26 50.33
N LEU A 5 15.80 48.24 50.65
CA LEU A 5 15.99 46.87 50.17
C LEU A 5 15.40 46.75 48.78
N ALA A 6 16.26 46.61 47.77
CA ALA A 6 15.79 46.33 46.41
C ALA A 6 15.54 44.83 46.27
N VAL A 7 14.29 44.47 46.04
CA VAL A 7 13.89 43.08 45.71
C VAL A 7 14.08 42.85 44.21
N VAL A 8 15.06 42.02 43.84
CA VAL A 8 15.26 41.60 42.46
C VAL A 8 14.37 40.39 42.19
N VAL A 9 13.31 40.60 41.39
CA VAL A 9 12.45 39.51 40.91
C VAL A 9 13.06 38.95 39.64
N ILE A 10 13.63 37.73 39.74
CA ILE A 10 14.11 36.97 38.58
C ILE A 10 12.91 36.27 37.97
N VAL A 11 12.41 36.78 36.83
CA VAL A 11 11.41 36.07 35.99
C VAL A 11 12.15 35.03 35.19
N ALA A 12 12.07 33.77 35.61
CA ALA A 12 12.52 32.66 34.82
C ALA A 12 11.54 32.43 33.64
N ALA A 13 11.90 32.91 32.46
CA ALA A 13 11.19 32.60 31.23
C ALA A 13 11.42 31.11 30.91
N GLY A 14 10.46 30.27 31.25
CA GLY A 14 10.43 28.85 30.81
C GLY A 14 10.31 28.79 29.31
N LEU A 15 11.34 28.33 28.62
CA LEU A 15 11.30 27.88 27.24
C LEU A 15 10.39 26.64 27.16
N VAL A 16 9.11 26.92 26.82
CA VAL A 16 8.21 25.83 26.38
C VAL A 16 8.70 25.41 25.00
N GLY A 17 9.52 24.37 24.95
CA GLY A 17 9.87 23.72 23.71
C GLY A 17 8.57 23.19 23.08
N THR A 18 8.14 23.80 21.97
CA THR A 18 7.14 23.22 21.09
C THR A 18 7.75 21.96 20.47
N GLY A 19 7.58 20.82 21.15
CA GLY A 19 7.87 19.55 20.54
C GLY A 19 6.99 19.44 19.30
N GLU A 20 7.57 19.56 18.11
CA GLU A 20 6.91 19.15 16.88
C GLU A 20 6.50 17.68 17.08
N ALA A 21 5.21 17.44 17.14
CA ALA A 21 4.66 16.10 17.17
C ALA A 21 5.10 15.42 15.87
N GLN A 22 6.13 14.60 15.98
CA GLN A 22 6.63 13.80 14.86
C GLN A 22 5.48 12.89 14.43
N LEU A 23 4.92 13.16 13.24
CA LEU A 23 3.85 12.33 12.69
C LEU A 23 4.34 10.87 12.66
N PRO A 24 3.50 9.91 13.06
CA PRO A 24 3.91 8.51 13.07
C PRO A 24 4.39 8.11 11.68
N VAL A 25 5.60 7.57 11.59
CA VAL A 25 6.14 7.04 10.34
C VAL A 25 5.24 5.91 9.88
N ARG A 26 4.63 6.06 8.70
CA ARG A 26 3.74 5.06 8.09
C ARG A 26 4.41 4.46 6.85
N PRO A 27 5.34 3.51 7.02
CA PRO A 27 6.16 2.99 5.92
C PRO A 27 5.35 2.23 4.87
N PHE A 28 4.13 1.82 5.22
CA PHE A 28 3.27 0.99 4.36
C PHE A 28 2.18 1.78 3.64
N GLU A 29 2.00 3.05 3.99
CA GLU A 29 0.98 3.93 3.41
C GLU A 29 1.65 5.09 2.69
N SER A 30 0.98 5.61 1.66
CA SER A 30 1.31 6.91 1.06
C SER A 30 0.54 8.02 1.78
N ASP A 31 0.94 9.28 1.56
CA ASP A 31 0.20 10.43 2.08
C ASP A 31 -1.06 10.75 1.27
N ALA A 32 -1.31 10.01 0.17
CA ALA A 32 -2.47 10.19 -0.67
C ALA A 32 -3.71 9.54 -0.06
N ASP A 33 -4.79 10.30 -0.01
CA ASP A 33 -6.10 9.75 0.30
C ASP A 33 -6.67 9.01 -0.91
N PRO A 34 -7.50 7.96 -0.69
CA PRO A 34 -8.14 7.25 -1.79
C PRO A 34 -9.09 8.17 -2.54
N ALA A 35 -8.86 8.34 -3.85
CA ALA A 35 -9.73 9.07 -4.74
C ALA A 35 -10.51 8.08 -5.62
N PRO A 36 -11.80 8.36 -5.91
CA PRO A 36 -12.59 7.49 -6.78
C PRO A 36 -12.03 7.51 -8.20
N LYS A 37 -11.84 6.34 -8.80
CA LYS A 37 -11.43 6.17 -10.20
C LYS A 37 -12.58 5.68 -11.09
N GLY A 38 -13.73 5.32 -10.50
CA GLY A 38 -14.90 4.85 -11.21
C GLY A 38 -16.15 4.84 -10.34
N GLN A 39 -17.29 4.51 -10.96
CA GLN A 39 -18.60 4.51 -10.30
C GLN A 39 -18.67 3.62 -9.05
N ILE A 40 -17.98 2.49 -9.08
CA ILE A 40 -17.93 1.57 -7.92
C ILE A 40 -17.24 2.25 -6.74
N ASP A 41 -16.11 2.90 -6.98
CA ASP A 41 -15.37 3.61 -5.94
C ASP A 41 -16.21 4.74 -5.34
N GLU A 42 -16.93 5.51 -6.19
CA GLU A 42 -17.83 6.57 -5.73
C GLU A 42 -18.91 6.03 -4.79
N LEU A 43 -19.56 4.92 -5.19
CA LEU A 43 -20.59 4.29 -4.35
C LEU A 43 -20.03 3.79 -3.02
N VAL A 44 -18.87 3.16 -3.04
CA VAL A 44 -18.21 2.63 -1.83
C VAL A 44 -17.78 3.77 -0.92
N LEU A 45 -17.07 4.78 -1.43
CA LEU A 45 -16.59 5.89 -0.63
C LEU A 45 -17.75 6.71 -0.05
N ASN A 46 -18.81 6.95 -0.83
CA ASN A 46 -20.02 7.60 -0.34
C ASN A 46 -20.70 6.79 0.78
N LYS A 47 -20.73 5.46 0.66
CA LYS A 47 -21.28 4.61 1.70
C LYS A 47 -20.44 4.63 2.97
N LEU A 48 -19.13 4.59 2.85
CA LEU A 48 -18.21 4.72 4.00
C LEU A 48 -18.39 6.07 4.71
N ALA A 49 -18.49 7.15 3.94
CA ALA A 49 -18.74 8.48 4.49
C ALA A 49 -20.07 8.57 5.26
N GLN A 50 -21.16 7.97 4.73
CA GLN A 50 -22.45 7.89 5.42
C GLN A 50 -22.38 7.14 6.75
N LEU A 51 -21.51 6.13 6.83
CA LEU A 51 -21.30 5.32 8.02
C LEU A 51 -20.27 5.93 8.99
N GLY A 52 -19.67 7.07 8.66
CA GLY A 52 -18.60 7.70 9.46
C GLY A 52 -17.30 6.88 9.49
N ILE A 53 -17.09 6.01 8.50
CA ILE A 53 -15.89 5.16 8.40
C ILE A 53 -14.89 5.83 7.47
N ALA A 54 -13.72 6.21 8.01
CA ALA A 54 -12.62 6.69 7.19
C ALA A 54 -11.96 5.53 6.42
N PRO A 55 -11.82 5.62 5.09
CA PRO A 55 -11.10 4.60 4.33
C PRO A 55 -9.61 4.61 4.69
N ALA A 56 -8.95 3.45 4.55
CA ALA A 56 -7.51 3.36 4.68
C ALA A 56 -6.81 4.16 3.57
N ARG A 57 -5.64 4.70 3.87
CA ARG A 57 -4.81 5.38 2.87
C ARG A 57 -4.31 4.44 1.80
N VAL A 58 -3.95 4.99 0.66
CA VAL A 58 -3.34 4.22 -0.43
C VAL A 58 -2.00 3.65 0.05
N CYS A 59 -1.72 2.40 -0.29
CA CYS A 59 -0.45 1.77 0.09
C CYS A 59 0.75 2.45 -0.60
N SER A 60 1.93 2.37 0.03
CA SER A 60 3.17 2.85 -0.56
C SER A 60 3.57 2.01 -1.79
N ASP A 61 4.42 2.57 -2.66
CA ASP A 61 4.90 1.88 -3.86
C ASP A 61 5.65 0.58 -3.54
N GLY A 62 6.40 0.55 -2.43
CA GLY A 62 7.08 -0.67 -1.99
C GLY A 62 6.13 -1.79 -1.60
N VAL A 63 5.00 -1.46 -0.98
CA VAL A 63 3.94 -2.44 -0.69
C VAL A 63 3.21 -2.83 -1.96
N PHE A 64 2.89 -1.84 -2.82
CA PHE A 64 2.17 -2.08 -4.07
C PHE A 64 2.91 -3.06 -4.97
N VAL A 65 4.20 -2.81 -5.27
CA VAL A 65 4.98 -3.67 -6.18
C VAL A 65 5.03 -5.11 -5.70
N ARG A 66 5.24 -5.33 -4.40
CA ARG A 66 5.24 -6.69 -3.84
C ARG A 66 3.88 -7.38 -3.98
N ARG A 67 2.80 -6.67 -3.66
CA ARG A 67 1.45 -7.24 -3.68
C ARG A 67 0.99 -7.55 -5.08
N VAL A 68 1.18 -6.63 -6.03
CA VAL A 68 0.72 -6.84 -7.40
C VAL A 68 1.40 -8.04 -8.06
N TYR A 69 2.71 -8.26 -7.83
CA TYR A 69 3.38 -9.46 -8.32
C TYR A 69 2.78 -10.73 -7.73
N LEU A 70 2.57 -10.77 -6.41
CA LEU A 70 1.95 -11.94 -5.75
C LEU A 70 0.52 -12.19 -6.23
N ASP A 71 -0.27 -11.14 -6.41
CA ASP A 71 -1.67 -11.26 -6.79
C ASP A 71 -1.84 -11.65 -8.27
N VAL A 72 -0.96 -11.17 -9.16
CA VAL A 72 -1.06 -11.39 -10.61
C VAL A 72 -0.30 -12.63 -11.05
N THR A 73 0.95 -12.81 -10.60
CA THR A 73 1.83 -13.89 -11.08
C THR A 73 2.15 -14.96 -10.04
N GLY A 74 1.72 -14.77 -8.79
CA GLY A 74 2.02 -15.69 -7.69
C GLY A 74 3.48 -15.68 -7.22
N THR A 75 4.30 -14.77 -7.74
CA THR A 75 5.73 -14.65 -7.44
C THR A 75 6.04 -13.31 -6.78
N VAL A 76 7.27 -13.10 -6.34
CA VAL A 76 7.75 -11.79 -5.89
C VAL A 76 8.59 -11.13 -6.99
N PRO A 77 8.65 -9.79 -7.07
CA PRO A 77 9.52 -9.12 -8.00
C PRO A 77 10.99 -9.44 -7.70
N THR A 78 11.83 -9.48 -8.72
CA THR A 78 13.28 -9.46 -8.55
C THR A 78 13.74 -8.12 -7.95
N ALA A 79 14.95 -8.09 -7.40
CA ALA A 79 15.49 -6.86 -6.84
C ALA A 79 15.61 -5.74 -7.88
N ASP A 80 15.88 -6.07 -9.13
CA ASP A 80 16.02 -5.09 -10.22
C ASP A 80 14.67 -4.55 -10.66
N GLU A 81 13.65 -5.41 -10.81
CA GLU A 81 12.28 -5.00 -11.10
C GLU A 81 11.73 -4.06 -10.02
N ALA A 82 11.96 -4.42 -8.76
CA ALA A 82 11.54 -3.57 -7.64
C ALA A 82 12.24 -2.22 -7.65
N ARG A 83 13.57 -2.17 -7.88
CA ARG A 83 14.32 -0.90 -7.96
C ARG A 83 13.86 -0.05 -9.14
N GLN A 84 13.66 -0.65 -10.30
CA GLN A 84 13.17 0.04 -11.49
C GLN A 84 11.82 0.69 -11.22
N PHE A 85 10.86 -0.06 -10.67
CA PHE A 85 9.54 0.45 -10.34
C PHE A 85 9.59 1.58 -9.29
N LEU A 86 10.42 1.42 -8.24
CA LEU A 86 10.53 2.43 -7.18
C LEU A 86 11.21 3.71 -7.65
N SER A 87 12.13 3.64 -8.61
CA SER A 87 12.81 4.81 -9.18
C SER A 87 12.01 5.51 -10.28
N ASP A 88 10.98 4.88 -10.78
CA ASP A 88 10.09 5.45 -11.78
C ASP A 88 9.21 6.54 -11.16
N SER A 89 9.16 7.70 -11.79
CA SER A 89 8.34 8.85 -11.37
C SER A 89 7.08 9.04 -12.20
N ASP A 90 6.77 8.10 -13.10
CA ASP A 90 5.55 8.16 -13.90
C ASP A 90 4.32 8.02 -13.00
N PRO A 91 3.32 8.91 -13.10
CA PRO A 91 2.08 8.81 -12.33
C PRO A 91 1.26 7.56 -12.66
N ASP A 92 1.39 7.03 -13.88
CA ASP A 92 0.65 5.85 -14.34
C ASP A 92 1.43 4.53 -14.18
N LYS A 93 2.64 4.55 -13.63
CA LYS A 93 3.53 3.38 -13.46
C LYS A 93 2.86 2.17 -12.82
N ARG A 94 1.89 2.38 -11.92
CA ARG A 94 1.15 1.28 -11.28
C ARG A 94 0.25 0.55 -12.26
N HIS A 95 -0.42 1.30 -13.13
CA HIS A 95 -1.29 0.73 -14.16
C HIS A 95 -0.47 -0.02 -15.21
N GLU A 96 0.58 0.62 -15.70
CA GLU A 96 1.50 0.00 -16.66
C GLU A 96 2.18 -1.27 -16.12
N LEU A 97 2.49 -1.30 -14.81
CA LEU A 97 3.02 -2.51 -14.21
C LEU A 97 2.01 -3.66 -14.23
N VAL A 98 0.73 -3.37 -13.92
CA VAL A 98 -0.33 -4.38 -13.99
C VAL A 98 -0.45 -4.95 -15.40
N ASP A 99 -0.50 -4.09 -16.42
CA ASP A 99 -0.62 -4.51 -17.82
C ASP A 99 0.55 -5.41 -18.24
N ARG A 100 1.78 -5.02 -17.90
CA ARG A 100 2.98 -5.84 -18.18
C ARG A 100 2.95 -7.20 -17.48
N LEU A 101 2.43 -7.26 -16.25
CA LEU A 101 2.35 -8.53 -15.52
C LEU A 101 1.28 -9.47 -16.09
N LEU A 102 0.19 -8.92 -16.62
CA LEU A 102 -0.86 -9.71 -17.28
C LEU A 102 -0.40 -10.35 -18.59
N GLU A 103 0.63 -9.80 -19.24
CA GLU A 103 1.23 -10.34 -20.47
C GLU A 103 2.30 -11.42 -20.23
N ARG A 104 2.64 -11.70 -18.97
CA ARG A 104 3.70 -12.66 -18.62
C ARG A 104 3.22 -14.11 -18.63
N ASP A 105 4.13 -15.01 -18.98
CA ASP A 105 3.86 -16.46 -18.94
C ASP A 105 3.53 -16.93 -17.50
N GLU A 106 4.17 -16.33 -16.48
CA GLU A 106 3.91 -16.66 -15.08
C GLU A 106 2.46 -16.34 -14.66
N PHE A 107 1.81 -15.35 -15.29
CA PHE A 107 0.38 -15.10 -15.08
C PHE A 107 -0.46 -16.28 -15.55
N VAL A 108 -0.17 -16.78 -16.75
CA VAL A 108 -0.88 -17.95 -17.33
C VAL A 108 -0.69 -19.18 -16.45
N ASP A 109 0.54 -19.46 -16.07
CA ASP A 109 0.87 -20.63 -15.23
C ASP A 109 0.18 -20.58 -13.87
N TYR A 110 0.26 -19.42 -13.19
CA TYR A 110 -0.34 -19.22 -11.88
C TYR A 110 -1.86 -19.35 -11.89
N TRP A 111 -2.53 -18.72 -12.85
CA TRP A 111 -3.98 -18.77 -12.94
C TRP A 111 -4.49 -20.09 -13.48
N THR A 112 -3.74 -20.76 -14.36
CA THR A 112 -4.03 -22.13 -14.78
C THR A 112 -4.01 -23.07 -13.58
N MET A 113 -2.99 -22.99 -12.75
CA MET A 113 -2.91 -23.78 -11.51
C MET A 113 -4.12 -23.53 -10.61
N LYS A 114 -4.46 -22.28 -10.37
CA LYS A 114 -5.62 -21.91 -9.54
C LYS A 114 -6.94 -22.44 -10.09
N TRP A 115 -7.14 -22.32 -11.40
CA TRP A 115 -8.35 -22.82 -12.04
C TRP A 115 -8.40 -24.36 -12.04
N CYS A 116 -7.26 -25.02 -12.23
CA CYS A 116 -7.18 -26.48 -12.12
C CYS A 116 -7.57 -26.96 -10.72
N ASP A 117 -7.12 -26.29 -9.66
CA ASP A 117 -7.50 -26.60 -8.28
C ASP A 117 -9.01 -26.39 -8.04
N LEU A 118 -9.53 -25.25 -8.50
CA LEU A 118 -10.95 -24.91 -8.36
C LEU A 118 -11.85 -25.90 -9.10
N LEU A 119 -11.46 -26.30 -10.30
CA LEU A 119 -12.19 -27.25 -11.16
C LEU A 119 -11.86 -28.71 -10.82
N ARG A 120 -10.98 -28.94 -9.83
CA ARG A 120 -10.54 -30.28 -9.40
C ARG A 120 -9.97 -31.12 -10.55
N VAL A 121 -9.21 -30.48 -11.46
CA VAL A 121 -8.50 -31.18 -12.51
C VAL A 121 -7.42 -32.06 -11.87
N LYS A 122 -7.50 -33.38 -12.09
CA LYS A 122 -6.55 -34.34 -11.55
C LYS A 122 -5.76 -34.95 -12.69
N SER A 123 -4.46 -35.14 -12.49
CA SER A 123 -3.61 -35.98 -13.29
C SER A 123 -3.21 -37.19 -12.46
N GLU A 124 -3.77 -38.37 -12.76
CA GLU A 124 -3.41 -39.59 -12.10
C GLU A 124 -2.54 -40.45 -13.04
N PHE A 125 -1.51 -41.08 -12.50
CA PHE A 125 -0.68 -42.01 -13.23
C PHE A 125 -1.08 -43.46 -12.86
N PRO A 126 -1.23 -44.35 -13.83
CA PRO A 126 -1.16 -44.17 -15.29
C PRO A 126 -2.31 -43.35 -15.82
N ILE A 127 -2.03 -42.56 -16.84
CA ILE A 127 -2.87 -41.51 -17.42
C ILE A 127 -4.35 -41.78 -17.25
N ASN A 128 -5.02 -41.07 -16.39
CA ASN A 128 -6.46 -41.15 -16.23
C ASN A 128 -7.11 -40.41 -17.41
N LEU A 129 -7.63 -41.15 -18.38
CA LEU A 129 -8.27 -40.58 -19.57
C LEU A 129 -9.68 -40.03 -19.28
N TRP A 130 -10.09 -40.05 -18.01
CA TRP A 130 -11.44 -39.61 -17.61
C TRP A 130 -11.33 -38.28 -16.86
N PRO A 131 -11.86 -37.20 -17.43
CA PRO A 131 -12.13 -36.00 -16.65
C PRO A 131 -13.21 -36.31 -15.60
N ASN A 132 -12.94 -35.95 -14.37
CA ASN A 132 -13.95 -36.01 -13.30
C ASN A 132 -14.89 -34.80 -13.36
#